data_791a237ce9a9f7d3aafb1a9ddd9b8cd2
#
_entry.id   791a237ce9a9f7d3aafb1a9ddd9b8cd2
#
_cell.length_a   1.000
_cell.length_b   1.000
_cell.length_c   1.000
_cell.angle_alpha   90.00
_cell.angle_beta   90.00
_cell.angle_gamma   90.00
#
_symmetry.space_group_name_H-M   'P 1'
#
loop_
_entity.id
_entity.type
_entity.pdbx_description
1 polymer ?
#
loop_
_entity_poly.entity_id
_entity_poly.type
_entity_poly.pdbx_seq_one_letter_code
_entity_poly.pdbx_strand_id
1 'polypeptide(L)'
;IKSTKNGDEIFLIRPFGKSKPIDIKKPKRSFPFFSRNTRKYIIKIEPQYHTELFPDSINTREDDTKYTENEPHRNRIGKVYISHSQDRHLQSGDIIVVYRMGDTKPKKYSSTVTSICIVEDVINRFASFDEFYKACYRRTMIKKADLKNDWWNKYPKYRPFVIKFLYAHSFPTPKPTLNDLNRIGVIPDIMKMPRGFIELNNNQFVKLVNFAYARK
;
A
#
# COMPACT_ATOMS: atom_id res chain seq x y z
N ILE A 1 8.57 -3.11 21.74
CA ILE A 1 7.33 -3.67 22.30
C ILE A 1 7.71 -4.39 23.58
N LYS A 2 7.07 -4.04 24.70
CA LYS A 2 7.15 -4.81 25.93
C LYS A 2 5.95 -5.74 25.97
N SER A 3 6.13 -6.97 26.43
CA SER A 3 5.03 -7.92 26.65
C SER A 3 4.92 -8.23 28.12
N THR A 4 3.71 -8.31 28.64
CA THR A 4 3.37 -8.89 29.93
C THR A 4 2.43 -10.03 29.70
N LYS A 5 2.56 -11.12 30.47
CA LYS A 5 1.71 -12.30 30.43
C LYS A 5 0.87 -12.35 31.69
N ASN A 6 -0.44 -12.47 31.55
CA ASN A 6 -1.35 -12.70 32.66
C ASN A 6 -2.22 -13.92 32.30
N GLY A 7 -1.90 -15.08 32.89
CA GLY A 7 -2.52 -16.35 32.51
C GLY A 7 -2.25 -16.69 31.04
N ASP A 8 -3.30 -16.90 30.25
CA ASP A 8 -3.24 -17.18 28.80
C ASP A 8 -3.30 -15.94 27.93
N GLU A 9 -3.41 -14.75 28.52
CA GLU A 9 -3.45 -13.49 27.81
C GLU A 9 -2.05 -12.87 27.65
N ILE A 10 -1.76 -12.35 26.47
CA ILE A 10 -0.51 -11.65 26.17
C ILE A 10 -0.83 -10.21 25.82
N PHE A 11 -0.40 -9.28 26.67
CA PHE A 11 -0.52 -7.85 26.41
C PHE A 11 0.74 -7.33 25.70
N LEU A 12 0.57 -6.75 24.53
CA LEU A 12 1.62 -6.09 23.77
C LEU A 12 1.51 -4.57 23.96
N ILE A 13 2.43 -3.98 24.70
CA ILE A 13 2.43 -2.55 24.99
C ILE A 13 3.55 -1.88 24.19
N ARG A 14 3.19 -0.87 23.42
CA ARG A 14 4.13 0.04 22.77
C ARG A 14 3.92 1.45 23.34
N PRO A 15 4.78 1.93 24.25
CA PRO A 15 4.63 3.28 24.79
C PRO A 15 4.83 4.32 23.67
N PHE A 16 3.95 5.30 23.63
CA PHE A 16 4.14 6.53 22.89
C PHE A 16 5.10 7.39 23.72
N GLY A 17 6.34 7.40 23.38
CA GLY A 17 7.36 8.18 24.05
C GLY A 17 8.51 8.48 23.11
N LYS A 18 9.55 9.16 23.57
CA LYS A 18 10.72 9.62 22.81
C LYS A 18 11.01 8.70 21.62
N SER A 19 10.96 9.26 20.43
CA SER A 19 11.07 8.54 19.15
C SER A 19 12.29 7.62 19.15
N LYS A 20 12.05 6.31 19.07
CA LYS A 20 13.14 5.38 18.78
C LYS A 20 13.68 5.74 17.38
N PRO A 21 14.98 5.57 17.15
CA PRO A 21 15.56 5.76 15.84
C PRO A 21 14.80 4.89 14.80
N ILE A 22 14.53 5.47 13.66
CA ILE A 22 13.81 4.80 12.58
C ILE A 22 14.68 3.67 12.03
N ASP A 23 14.17 2.44 12.11
CA ASP A 23 14.85 1.25 11.60
C ASP A 23 14.36 0.99 10.16
N ILE A 24 15.11 1.50 9.18
CA ILE A 24 14.79 1.34 7.76
C ILE A 24 14.85 -0.14 7.34
N LYS A 25 15.78 -0.92 7.90
CA LYS A 25 15.94 -2.34 7.57
C LYS A 25 14.87 -3.23 8.21
N LYS A 26 14.32 -2.81 9.34
CA LYS A 26 13.26 -3.53 10.07
C LYS A 26 12.12 -2.58 10.45
N PRO A 27 11.34 -2.09 9.46
CA PRO A 27 10.33 -1.03 9.65
C PRO A 27 9.29 -1.35 10.73
N LYS A 28 8.99 -2.63 10.98
CA LYS A 28 8.11 -3.03 12.09
C LYS A 28 8.56 -2.51 13.46
N ARG A 29 9.85 -2.30 13.66
CA ARG A 29 10.39 -1.84 14.94
C ARG A 29 10.10 -0.37 15.22
N SER A 30 10.04 0.43 14.16
CA SER A 30 9.77 1.87 14.21
C SER A 30 8.35 2.24 13.78
N PHE A 31 7.56 1.28 13.29
CA PHE A 31 6.18 1.51 12.85
C PHE A 31 5.34 2.26 13.91
N PRO A 32 4.53 3.25 13.55
CA PRO A 32 4.21 3.71 12.19
C PRO A 32 5.16 4.81 11.66
N PHE A 33 6.26 5.10 12.34
CA PHE A 33 7.17 6.16 11.96
C PHE A 33 8.07 5.75 10.80
N PHE A 34 8.34 6.70 9.89
CA PHE A 34 9.22 6.54 8.74
C PHE A 34 10.12 7.77 8.54
N SER A 35 11.22 7.59 7.85
CA SER A 35 12.14 8.69 7.55
C SER A 35 11.62 9.54 6.37
N ARG A 36 11.74 10.86 6.47
CA ARG A 36 11.43 11.77 5.36
C ARG A 36 12.41 11.63 4.20
N ASN A 37 13.59 11.10 4.44
CA ASN A 37 14.68 10.99 3.46
C ASN A 37 14.66 9.65 2.70
N THR A 38 13.73 8.73 3.00
CA THR A 38 13.56 7.49 2.22
C THR A 38 12.90 7.77 0.89
N ARG A 39 13.11 6.88 -0.09
CA ARG A 39 12.46 6.95 -1.40
C ARG A 39 10.95 6.76 -1.25
N LYS A 40 10.20 7.35 -2.15
CA LYS A 40 8.74 7.35 -2.12
C LYS A 40 8.20 7.02 -3.49
N TYR A 41 7.21 6.13 -3.53
CA TYR A 41 6.63 5.64 -4.79
C TYR A 41 5.11 5.64 -4.73
N ILE A 42 4.47 6.08 -5.80
CA ILE A 42 3.04 5.85 -6.00
C ILE A 42 2.86 4.45 -6.59
N ILE A 43 2.02 3.65 -5.95
CA ILE A 43 1.58 2.35 -6.45
C ILE A 43 0.11 2.40 -6.80
N LYS A 44 -0.23 1.99 -8.03
CA LYS A 44 -1.61 1.93 -8.52
C LYS A 44 -2.26 0.62 -8.12
N ILE A 45 -3.45 0.72 -7.54
CA ILE A 45 -4.26 -0.43 -7.12
C ILE A 45 -5.64 -0.31 -7.76
N GLU A 46 -6.11 -1.39 -8.34
CA GLU A 46 -7.46 -1.47 -8.91
C GLU A 46 -8.52 -1.41 -7.79
N PRO A 47 -9.72 -0.86 -8.08
CA PRO A 47 -10.75 -0.63 -7.07
C PRO A 47 -11.12 -1.87 -6.27
N GLN A 48 -11.32 -3.02 -6.94
CA GLN A 48 -11.70 -4.28 -6.30
C GLN A 48 -10.68 -4.77 -5.27
N TYR A 49 -9.39 -4.54 -5.51
CA TYR A 49 -8.35 -4.92 -4.55
C TYR A 49 -8.14 -3.85 -3.47
N HIS A 50 -8.36 -2.58 -3.82
CA HIS A 50 -8.18 -1.47 -2.90
C HIS A 50 -9.18 -1.52 -1.74
N THR A 51 -10.48 -1.68 -2.05
CA THR A 51 -11.56 -1.63 -1.06
C THR A 51 -11.37 -2.67 0.04
N GLU A 52 -10.94 -3.88 -0.31
CA GLU A 52 -10.66 -4.92 0.66
C GLU A 52 -9.32 -4.74 1.39
N LEU A 53 -8.27 -4.30 0.69
CA LEU A 53 -6.95 -4.10 1.31
C LEU A 53 -6.91 -2.90 2.26
N PHE A 54 -7.74 -1.88 2.03
CA PHE A 54 -7.68 -0.60 2.76
C PHE A 54 -9.06 -0.17 3.27
N PRO A 55 -9.70 -0.95 4.17
CA PRO A 55 -11.05 -0.66 4.67
C PRO A 55 -11.17 0.72 5.34
N ASP A 56 -10.11 1.21 5.98
CA ASP A 56 -10.08 2.54 6.62
C ASP A 56 -9.80 3.68 5.64
N SER A 57 -9.61 3.37 4.35
CA SER A 57 -9.22 4.36 3.32
C SER A 57 -10.25 4.51 2.21
N ILE A 58 -11.47 4.05 2.45
CA ILE A 58 -12.58 4.19 1.50
C ILE A 58 -12.94 5.67 1.36
N ASN A 59 -13.29 6.08 0.15
CA ASN A 59 -13.73 7.44 -0.13
C ASN A 59 -15.26 7.52 0.01
N THR A 60 -15.81 8.64 0.47
CA THR A 60 -17.26 8.87 0.66
C THR A 60 -18.11 8.68 -0.61
N ARG A 61 -17.48 8.68 -1.78
CA ARG A 61 -18.14 8.46 -3.08
C ARG A 61 -18.02 7.03 -3.61
N GLU A 62 -17.40 6.15 -2.84
CA GLU A 62 -17.22 4.75 -3.23
C GLU A 62 -18.41 3.94 -2.69
N ASP A 63 -18.95 3.10 -3.56
CA ASP A 63 -19.84 2.02 -3.12
C ASP A 63 -18.95 0.87 -2.62
N ASP A 64 -18.71 0.86 -1.32
CA ASP A 64 -17.86 -0.13 -0.67
C ASP A 64 -18.51 -1.52 -0.66
N THR A 65 -19.84 -1.60 -0.77
CA THR A 65 -20.57 -2.89 -0.81
C THR A 65 -20.26 -3.69 -2.06
N LYS A 66 -19.93 -3.01 -3.15
CA LYS A 66 -19.64 -3.63 -4.45
C LYS A 66 -18.46 -4.61 -4.44
N TYR A 67 -17.47 -4.39 -3.58
CA TYR A 67 -16.21 -5.14 -3.58
C TYR A 67 -15.91 -5.81 -2.24
N THR A 68 -16.79 -5.66 -1.23
CA THR A 68 -16.50 -6.11 0.13
C THR A 68 -16.85 -7.57 0.33
N GLU A 69 -15.86 -8.41 0.58
CA GLU A 69 -16.02 -9.82 0.98
C GLU A 69 -15.97 -10.02 2.50
N ASN A 70 -15.67 -8.97 3.29
CA ASN A 70 -15.61 -8.96 4.75
C ASN A 70 -14.68 -10.03 5.38
N GLU A 71 -13.62 -10.39 4.70
CA GLU A 71 -12.63 -11.33 5.22
C GLU A 71 -11.94 -10.78 6.48
N PRO A 72 -11.85 -11.55 7.59
CA PRO A 72 -11.33 -11.03 8.87
C PRO A 72 -9.91 -10.42 8.78
N HIS A 73 -9.11 -10.90 7.84
CA HIS A 73 -7.73 -10.42 7.68
C HIS A 73 -7.60 -9.09 6.91
N ARG A 74 -8.70 -8.54 6.39
CA ARG A 74 -8.72 -7.21 5.74
C ARG A 74 -8.22 -6.09 6.67
N ASN A 75 -8.45 -6.21 7.97
CA ASN A 75 -8.01 -5.22 8.97
C ASN A 75 -6.53 -5.38 9.39
N ARG A 76 -5.80 -6.31 8.80
CA ARG A 76 -4.39 -6.54 9.13
C ARG A 76 -3.52 -5.38 8.65
N ILE A 77 -2.59 -4.92 9.51
CA ILE A 77 -1.62 -3.86 9.17
C ILE A 77 -0.64 -4.33 8.08
N GLY A 78 -0.17 -5.58 8.18
CA GLY A 78 0.76 -6.15 7.20
C GLY A 78 0.02 -6.70 5.99
N LYS A 79 0.27 -6.13 4.81
CA LYS A 79 -0.38 -6.44 3.53
C LYS A 79 0.65 -6.77 2.46
N VAL A 80 0.20 -7.24 1.30
CA VAL A 80 1.07 -7.48 0.14
C VAL A 80 0.48 -6.86 -1.12
N TYR A 81 1.39 -6.39 -1.96
CA TYR A 81 1.12 -6.04 -3.35
C TYR A 81 1.84 -7.04 -4.24
N ILE A 82 1.13 -7.60 -5.20
CA ILE A 82 1.63 -8.59 -6.15
C ILE A 82 1.78 -7.92 -7.50
N SER A 83 2.90 -8.14 -8.17
CA SER A 83 3.17 -7.48 -9.45
C SER A 83 3.99 -8.36 -10.40
N HIS A 84 3.70 -8.19 -11.70
CA HIS A 84 4.52 -8.67 -12.80
C HIS A 84 5.38 -7.54 -13.41
N SER A 85 5.52 -6.40 -12.74
CA SER A 85 6.35 -5.30 -13.25
C SER A 85 7.81 -5.76 -13.42
N GLN A 86 8.47 -5.24 -14.43
CA GLN A 86 9.93 -5.37 -14.59
C GLN A 86 10.66 -4.53 -13.56
N ASP A 87 10.01 -3.48 -13.09
CA ASP A 87 10.50 -2.58 -12.07
C ASP A 87 10.39 -3.22 -10.68
N ARG A 88 11.54 -3.64 -10.12
CA ARG A 88 11.63 -4.40 -8.87
C ARG A 88 12.61 -3.77 -7.88
N HIS A 89 12.81 -2.46 -7.96
CA HIS A 89 13.86 -1.76 -7.21
C HIS A 89 13.44 -1.25 -5.83
N LEU A 90 12.18 -1.46 -5.41
CA LEU A 90 11.75 -1.09 -4.07
C LEU A 90 12.54 -1.86 -3.02
N GLN A 91 12.75 -1.22 -1.86
CA GLN A 91 13.51 -1.78 -0.75
C GLN A 91 12.79 -1.55 0.57
N SER A 92 13.16 -2.34 1.59
CA SER A 92 12.67 -2.12 2.95
C SER A 92 12.88 -0.68 3.41
N GLY A 93 11.87 -0.09 4.02
CA GLY A 93 11.84 1.30 4.47
C GLY A 93 11.37 2.33 3.42
N ASP A 94 11.27 1.96 2.15
CA ASP A 94 10.66 2.83 1.14
C ASP A 94 9.20 3.12 1.50
N ILE A 95 8.71 4.28 1.08
CA ILE A 95 7.34 4.72 1.30
C ILE A 95 6.51 4.41 0.06
N ILE A 96 5.36 3.81 0.29
CA ILE A 96 4.33 3.61 -0.73
C ILE A 96 3.21 4.61 -0.47
N VAL A 97 2.89 5.38 -1.49
CA VAL A 97 1.67 6.18 -1.59
C VAL A 97 0.67 5.39 -2.43
N VAL A 98 -0.40 4.93 -1.81
CA VAL A 98 -1.40 4.11 -2.48
C VAL A 98 -2.32 4.99 -3.32
N TYR A 99 -2.40 4.67 -4.60
CA TYR A 99 -3.27 5.32 -5.57
C TYR A 99 -4.34 4.33 -6.03
N ARG A 100 -5.58 4.57 -5.60
CA ARG A 100 -6.74 3.83 -6.07
C ARG A 100 -7.12 4.32 -7.47
N MET A 101 -7.18 3.42 -8.42
CA MET A 101 -7.64 3.70 -9.77
C MET A 101 -9.13 4.01 -9.75
N GLY A 102 -9.56 4.94 -10.58
CA GLY A 102 -10.97 5.28 -10.71
C GLY A 102 -11.77 4.19 -11.42
N ASP A 103 -12.98 3.91 -10.94
CA ASP A 103 -13.96 2.99 -11.51
C ASP A 103 -15.06 3.70 -12.30
N THR A 104 -15.21 5.01 -12.11
CA THR A 104 -16.18 5.86 -12.81
C THR A 104 -15.49 6.88 -13.71
N LYS A 105 -16.17 7.33 -14.75
CA LYS A 105 -15.68 8.40 -15.64
C LYS A 105 -16.21 9.77 -15.19
N PRO A 106 -15.44 10.85 -15.33
CA PRO A 106 -14.03 10.90 -15.76
C PRO A 106 -13.06 10.42 -14.68
N LYS A 107 -12.14 9.51 -15.04
CA LYS A 107 -11.17 8.89 -14.10
C LYS A 107 -10.32 9.88 -13.31
N LYS A 108 -10.08 11.08 -13.85
CA LYS A 108 -9.32 12.14 -13.16
C LYS A 108 -9.94 12.61 -11.83
N TYR A 109 -11.24 12.41 -11.65
CA TYR A 109 -11.96 12.78 -10.42
C TYR A 109 -12.29 11.59 -9.52
N SER A 110 -12.34 10.37 -10.08
CA SER A 110 -12.64 9.15 -9.32
C SER A 110 -11.38 8.42 -8.85
N SER A 111 -10.22 8.67 -9.47
CA SER A 111 -8.95 8.14 -9.00
C SER A 111 -8.39 9.02 -7.89
N THR A 112 -7.95 8.41 -6.78
CA THR A 112 -7.53 9.14 -5.57
C THR A 112 -6.29 8.54 -4.93
N VAL A 113 -5.52 9.38 -4.26
CA VAL A 113 -4.49 8.91 -3.33
C VAL A 113 -5.13 8.67 -1.96
N THR A 114 -4.96 7.49 -1.41
CA THR A 114 -5.72 7.03 -0.25
C THR A 114 -4.91 6.82 1.01
N SER A 115 -3.69 6.31 0.90
CA SER A 115 -2.95 5.83 2.07
C SER A 115 -1.44 5.98 1.90
N ILE A 116 -0.74 5.97 3.04
CA ILE A 116 0.71 5.85 3.13
C ILE A 116 1.04 4.49 3.77
N CYS A 117 1.94 3.75 3.14
CA CYS A 117 2.45 2.48 3.64
C CYS A 117 3.97 2.49 3.66
N ILE A 118 4.56 1.59 4.45
CA ILE A 118 6.01 1.43 4.56
C ILE A 118 6.38 0.04 4.03
N VAL A 119 7.28 -0.04 3.07
CA VAL A 119 7.77 -1.33 2.56
C VAL A 119 8.47 -2.08 3.69
N GLU A 120 8.00 -3.29 3.99
CA GLU A 120 8.60 -4.19 4.97
C GLU A 120 9.69 -5.04 4.33
N ASP A 121 9.40 -5.59 3.15
CA ASP A 121 10.26 -6.54 2.44
C ASP A 121 9.82 -6.67 0.98
N VAL A 122 10.73 -7.05 0.09
CA VAL A 122 10.45 -7.32 -1.32
C VAL A 122 11.00 -8.69 -1.68
N ILE A 123 10.12 -9.61 -2.09
CA ILE A 123 10.48 -10.96 -2.49
C ILE A 123 10.40 -11.04 -4.03
N ASN A 124 11.54 -10.97 -4.67
CA ASN A 124 11.64 -10.89 -6.12
C ASN A 124 11.48 -12.23 -6.84
N ARG A 125 11.75 -13.35 -6.16
CA ARG A 125 11.71 -14.70 -6.73
C ARG A 125 11.16 -15.70 -5.72
N PHE A 126 10.48 -16.71 -6.21
CA PHE A 126 9.97 -17.84 -5.45
C PHE A 126 10.35 -19.13 -6.16
N ALA A 127 10.74 -20.14 -5.41
CA ALA A 127 11.08 -21.45 -5.95
C ALA A 127 9.82 -22.24 -6.38
N SER A 128 8.68 -22.02 -5.71
CA SER A 128 7.43 -22.73 -5.97
C SER A 128 6.21 -21.85 -5.76
N PHE A 129 5.06 -22.32 -6.27
CA PHE A 129 3.76 -21.71 -5.97
C PHE A 129 3.47 -21.70 -4.46
N ASP A 130 3.82 -22.74 -3.75
CA ASP A 130 3.54 -22.83 -2.31
C ASP A 130 4.33 -21.78 -1.52
N GLU A 131 5.56 -21.50 -1.90
CA GLU A 131 6.34 -20.40 -1.31
C GLU A 131 5.72 -19.05 -1.61
N PHE A 132 5.32 -18.79 -2.87
CA PHE A 132 4.60 -17.59 -3.26
C PHE A 132 3.28 -17.45 -2.49
N TYR A 133 2.47 -18.50 -2.43
CA TYR A 133 1.21 -18.51 -1.69
C TYR A 133 1.42 -18.22 -0.20
N LYS A 134 2.42 -18.85 0.44
CA LYS A 134 2.78 -18.61 1.85
C LYS A 134 3.13 -17.15 2.12
N ALA A 135 3.81 -16.48 1.19
CA ALA A 135 4.11 -15.05 1.31
C ALA A 135 2.86 -14.17 1.23
N CYS A 136 1.86 -14.59 0.45
CA CYS A 136 0.59 -13.88 0.25
C CYS A 136 -0.48 -14.22 1.28
N TYR A 137 -0.40 -15.38 1.94
CA TYR A 137 -1.44 -15.93 2.80
C TYR A 137 -1.88 -14.96 3.90
N ARG A 138 -3.18 -14.70 3.98
CA ARG A 138 -3.81 -13.74 4.91
C ARG A 138 -3.23 -12.32 4.85
N ARG A 139 -2.67 -11.91 3.69
CA ARG A 139 -2.12 -10.57 3.45
C ARG A 139 -2.61 -9.96 2.14
N THR A 140 -3.22 -10.78 1.28
CA THR A 140 -3.91 -10.37 0.04
C THR A 140 -5.36 -10.78 0.11
N MET A 141 -6.19 -10.14 -0.69
CA MET A 141 -7.61 -10.47 -0.86
C MET A 141 -7.85 -11.39 -2.08
N ILE A 142 -6.78 -11.78 -2.78
CA ILE A 142 -6.88 -12.66 -3.95
C ILE A 142 -6.97 -14.10 -3.48
N LYS A 143 -7.97 -14.82 -3.95
CA LYS A 143 -8.21 -16.25 -3.61
C LYS A 143 -7.05 -17.12 -4.11
N LYS A 144 -6.82 -18.26 -3.44
CA LYS A 144 -5.71 -19.19 -3.77
C LYS A 144 -5.74 -19.66 -5.22
N ALA A 145 -6.94 -19.94 -5.75
CA ALA A 145 -7.12 -20.38 -7.14
C ALA A 145 -6.66 -19.30 -8.12
N ASP A 146 -7.08 -18.04 -7.89
CA ASP A 146 -6.75 -16.90 -8.75
C ASP A 146 -5.26 -16.54 -8.63
N LEU A 147 -4.67 -16.65 -7.41
CA LEU A 147 -3.22 -16.52 -7.23
C LEU A 147 -2.45 -17.54 -8.07
N LYS A 148 -2.96 -18.79 -8.19
CA LYS A 148 -2.35 -19.83 -9.00
C LYS A 148 -2.52 -19.57 -10.48
N ASN A 149 -3.74 -19.30 -10.92
CA ASN A 149 -4.09 -19.24 -12.33
C ASN A 149 -3.71 -17.91 -12.98
N ASP A 150 -4.12 -16.78 -12.35
CA ASP A 150 -4.01 -15.45 -12.96
C ASP A 150 -2.69 -14.75 -12.62
N TRP A 151 -2.00 -15.20 -11.57
CA TRP A 151 -0.74 -14.61 -11.15
C TRP A 151 0.44 -15.55 -11.37
N TRP A 152 0.44 -16.74 -10.79
CA TRP A 152 1.58 -17.64 -10.87
C TRP A 152 1.75 -18.26 -12.25
N ASN A 153 0.69 -18.81 -12.84
CA ASN A 153 0.74 -19.52 -14.12
C ASN A 153 0.63 -18.62 -15.35
N LYS A 154 0.12 -17.40 -15.20
CA LYS A 154 -0.16 -16.48 -16.31
C LYS A 154 1.07 -16.22 -17.19
N TYR A 155 2.22 -16.04 -16.55
CA TYR A 155 3.49 -15.79 -17.23
C TYR A 155 4.57 -16.75 -16.72
N PRO A 156 4.68 -18.00 -17.24
CA PRO A 156 5.61 -19.00 -16.71
C PRO A 156 7.08 -18.58 -16.69
N LYS A 157 7.49 -17.80 -17.69
CA LYS A 157 8.87 -17.29 -17.78
C LYS A 157 9.10 -16.01 -16.96
N TYR A 158 8.02 -15.37 -16.50
CA TYR A 158 8.07 -14.09 -15.81
C TYR A 158 7.17 -14.10 -14.57
N ARG A 159 7.63 -14.79 -13.55
CA ARG A 159 6.87 -14.99 -12.30
C ARG A 159 6.63 -13.67 -11.56
N PRO A 160 5.52 -13.56 -10.82
CA PRO A 160 5.23 -12.39 -10.03
C PRO A 160 6.24 -12.23 -8.89
N PHE A 161 6.39 -11.00 -8.41
CA PHE A 161 7.06 -10.69 -7.15
C PHE A 161 6.07 -10.09 -6.16
N VAL A 162 6.48 -10.05 -4.89
CA VAL A 162 5.64 -9.61 -3.79
C VAL A 162 6.34 -8.48 -3.03
N ILE A 163 5.63 -7.38 -2.84
CA ILE A 163 6.01 -6.32 -1.92
C ILE A 163 5.19 -6.49 -0.65
N LYS A 164 5.84 -6.81 0.47
CA LYS A 164 5.24 -6.78 1.80
C LYS A 164 5.32 -5.36 2.33
N PHE A 165 4.22 -4.84 2.84
CA PHE A 165 4.18 -3.49 3.39
C PHE A 165 3.30 -3.38 4.62
N LEU A 166 3.53 -2.34 5.40
CA LEU A 166 2.78 -1.99 6.60
C LEU A 166 1.90 -0.78 6.28
N TYR A 167 0.60 -0.93 6.45
CA TYR A 167 -0.36 0.16 6.34
C TYR A 167 -0.16 1.13 7.51
N ALA A 168 0.33 2.33 7.24
CA ALA A 168 0.71 3.28 8.27
C ALA A 168 -0.33 4.37 8.49
N HIS A 169 -0.99 4.86 7.43
CA HIS A 169 -1.86 6.02 7.53
C HIS A 169 -2.85 6.11 6.38
N SER A 170 -4.09 6.56 6.67
CA SER A 170 -5.08 6.97 5.68
C SER A 170 -5.09 8.48 5.54
N PHE A 171 -5.11 8.99 4.31
CA PHE A 171 -5.34 10.41 4.10
C PHE A 171 -6.77 10.82 4.53
N PRO A 172 -6.96 12.04 5.02
CA PRO A 172 -8.29 12.53 5.39
C PRO A 172 -9.22 12.61 4.16
N THR A 173 -10.51 12.60 4.42
CA THR A 173 -11.53 12.81 3.39
C THR A 173 -11.89 14.30 3.32
N PRO A 174 -12.06 14.90 2.12
CA PRO A 174 -11.96 14.28 0.80
C PRO A 174 -10.52 13.99 0.38
N LYS A 175 -10.28 12.81 -0.18
CA LYS A 175 -8.95 12.38 -0.60
C LYS A 175 -8.48 13.13 -1.85
N PRO A 176 -7.16 13.41 -2.01
CA PRO A 176 -6.62 14.03 -3.22
C PRO A 176 -6.92 13.20 -4.47
N THR A 177 -7.55 13.81 -5.45
CA THR A 177 -7.85 13.19 -6.74
C THR A 177 -6.67 13.27 -7.70
N LEU A 178 -6.70 12.52 -8.80
CA LEU A 178 -5.70 12.67 -9.86
C LEU A 178 -5.68 14.10 -10.42
N ASN A 179 -6.85 14.73 -10.56
CA ASN A 179 -6.94 16.13 -10.98
C ASN A 179 -6.21 17.06 -10.00
N ASP A 180 -6.33 16.81 -8.71
CA ASP A 180 -5.60 17.57 -7.70
C ASP A 180 -4.09 17.37 -7.80
N LEU A 181 -3.64 16.13 -7.98
CA LEU A 181 -2.21 15.80 -8.11
C LEU A 181 -1.57 16.51 -9.31
N ASN A 182 -2.29 16.63 -10.42
CA ASN A 182 -1.83 17.41 -11.57
C ASN A 182 -1.76 18.91 -11.24
N ARG A 183 -2.81 19.45 -10.64
CA ARG A 183 -2.90 20.89 -10.31
C ARG A 183 -1.77 21.33 -9.37
N ILE A 184 -1.39 20.49 -8.39
CA ILE A 184 -0.30 20.82 -7.45
C ILE A 184 1.08 20.39 -7.95
N GLY A 185 1.17 19.84 -9.17
CA GLY A 185 2.45 19.44 -9.80
C GLY A 185 3.12 18.20 -9.17
N VAL A 186 2.35 17.31 -8.55
CA VAL A 186 2.85 16.03 -8.04
C VAL A 186 2.95 15.01 -9.17
N ILE A 187 1.96 14.99 -10.05
CA ILE A 187 1.97 14.22 -11.30
C ILE A 187 1.76 15.20 -12.44
N PRO A 188 2.76 15.42 -13.31
CA PRO A 188 2.72 16.51 -14.30
C PRO A 188 1.73 16.29 -15.45
N ASP A 189 1.44 15.04 -15.82
CA ASP A 189 0.58 14.73 -16.97
C ASP A 189 -0.31 13.51 -16.71
N ILE A 190 -1.63 13.69 -16.80
CA ILE A 190 -2.65 12.65 -16.66
C ILE A 190 -2.52 11.56 -17.74
N MET A 191 -2.23 11.97 -18.96
CA MET A 191 -2.25 11.07 -20.12
C MET A 191 -1.04 10.15 -20.17
N LYS A 192 0.01 10.49 -19.43
CA LYS A 192 1.30 9.79 -19.43
C LYS A 192 1.62 9.11 -18.11
N MET A 193 0.61 8.73 -17.32
CA MET A 193 0.84 7.96 -16.09
C MET A 193 1.67 6.70 -16.40
N PRO A 194 2.90 6.58 -15.88
CA PRO A 194 3.77 5.44 -16.13
C PRO A 194 3.10 4.12 -15.74
N ARG A 195 3.43 3.04 -16.44
CA ARG A 195 2.88 1.71 -16.10
C ARG A 195 3.46 1.14 -14.80
N GLY A 196 4.64 1.50 -14.39
CA GLY A 196 5.32 1.03 -13.19
C GLY A 196 4.99 1.82 -11.93
N PHE A 197 5.93 1.84 -11.02
CA PHE A 197 5.94 2.68 -9.83
C PHE A 197 6.38 4.09 -10.20
N ILE A 198 5.70 5.08 -9.63
CA ILE A 198 6.04 6.50 -9.89
C ILE A 198 6.83 7.00 -8.70
N GLU A 199 8.09 7.33 -8.91
CA GLU A 199 8.91 7.92 -7.86
C GLU A 199 8.47 9.36 -7.58
N LEU A 200 8.39 9.68 -6.28
CA LEU A 200 8.12 11.03 -5.79
C LEU A 200 9.38 11.59 -5.12
N ASN A 201 9.79 12.75 -5.52
CA ASN A 201 10.79 13.48 -4.76
C ASN A 201 10.20 14.07 -3.47
N ASN A 202 11.07 14.52 -2.55
CA ASN A 202 10.64 15.05 -1.25
C ASN A 202 9.67 16.23 -1.38
N ASN A 203 9.89 17.11 -2.34
CA ASN A 203 9.04 18.28 -2.55
C ASN A 203 7.63 17.89 -3.01
N GLN A 204 7.52 16.96 -3.97
CA GLN A 204 6.24 16.41 -4.43
C GLN A 204 5.49 15.72 -3.30
N PHE A 205 6.17 14.93 -2.47
CA PHE A 205 5.57 14.26 -1.32
C PHE A 205 5.05 15.27 -0.28
N VAL A 206 5.83 16.29 0.05
CA VAL A 206 5.41 17.35 0.98
C VAL A 206 4.21 18.12 0.43
N LYS A 207 4.21 18.48 -0.86
CA LYS A 207 3.07 19.13 -1.52
C LYS A 207 1.80 18.28 -1.41
N LEU A 208 1.91 16.97 -1.67
CA LEU A 208 0.80 16.03 -1.54
C LEU A 208 0.23 16.01 -0.13
N VAL A 209 1.10 15.83 0.88
CA VAL A 209 0.68 15.76 2.29
C VAL A 209 0.02 17.06 2.72
N ASN A 210 0.67 18.20 2.48
CA ASN A 210 0.12 19.52 2.82
C ASN A 210 -1.25 19.74 2.16
N PHE A 211 -1.39 19.43 0.89
CA PHE A 211 -2.65 19.55 0.18
C PHE A 211 -3.75 18.67 0.77
N ALA A 212 -3.43 17.42 1.12
CA ALA A 212 -4.40 16.50 1.70
C ALA A 212 -4.93 16.98 3.06
N TYR A 213 -4.08 17.64 3.87
CA TYR A 213 -4.46 18.13 5.20
C TYR A 213 -5.00 19.57 5.23
N ALA A 214 -4.70 20.39 4.22
CA ALA A 214 -5.25 21.74 4.12
C ALA A 214 -6.77 21.77 3.78
N ARG A 215 -7.35 20.62 3.42
CA ARG A 215 -8.78 20.46 3.05
C ARG A 215 -9.71 20.13 4.22
N LYS A 216 -9.19 20.14 5.42
CA LYS A 216 -10.01 19.92 6.64
C LYS A 216 -10.90 21.11 6.94
#